data_8942bad7e8f183c498b64256b093542f
#
_entry.id   8942bad7e8f183c498b64256b093542f
#
_cell.length_a   1.000
_cell.length_b   1.000
_cell.length_c   1.000
_cell.angle_alpha   90.00
_cell.angle_beta   90.00
_cell.angle_gamma   90.00
#
_symmetry.space_group_name_H-M   'P 1'
#
loop_
_entity.id
_entity.type
_entity.pdbx_description
1 polymer ?
#
loop_
_entity_poly.entity_id
_entity_poly.type
_entity_poly.pdbx_seq_one_letter_code
_entity_poly.pdbx_strand_id
1 'polypeptide(L)'
;PNINFYQMDAENFNLDKNKFDYIILSDVVNELWDLQKVLEKIKPNCTSRTRIIFNYFSHLWKQPLQAGSFFHLNTLSDNLNWFTTNDIKNLLNLTGYSSVKSFSEIVLPINIPFISSVLNRFLSKIPPFSWLSLTNFLIAKPDEFHQNLDKTVSVVIAARNEKGNIDELLKRIPVLGKGTEVIFVEGHSTDGTYEKILESIEKFKNFDCKVFKQEGEGKGDAVRFGFEKSKGEILMILDADMTVEPEELKRFYEIIIGGKGEFVNGVRLVYPYQDQAMRLANLVGNKFFAIAFTWLLGQPIKDTL
;
A
#
# COMPACT_ATOMS: atom_id res chain seq x y z
N PRO A 1 19.07 -32.52 -10.06
CA PRO A 1 17.86 -31.76 -9.78
C PRO A 1 17.22 -31.31 -11.07
N ASN A 2 15.93 -31.58 -11.26
CA ASN A 2 15.20 -31.10 -12.42
C ASN A 2 14.87 -29.61 -12.19
N ILE A 3 15.30 -28.73 -13.07
CA ILE A 3 15.01 -27.32 -13.03
C ILE A 3 14.06 -27.03 -14.19
N ASN A 4 12.91 -26.44 -13.88
CA ASN A 4 11.94 -26.00 -14.86
C ASN A 4 11.97 -24.48 -14.96
N PHE A 5 11.98 -23.93 -16.17
CA PHE A 5 11.96 -22.50 -16.43
C PHE A 5 10.61 -22.11 -17.05
N TYR A 6 10.02 -21.06 -16.50
CA TYR A 6 8.76 -20.49 -16.98
C TYR A 6 8.93 -19.00 -17.20
N GLN A 7 8.46 -18.48 -18.32
CA GLN A 7 8.35 -17.04 -18.55
C GLN A 7 6.96 -16.59 -18.12
N MET A 8 6.89 -15.78 -17.09
CA MET A 8 5.61 -15.28 -16.56
C MET A 8 5.77 -13.84 -16.06
N ASP A 9 4.68 -13.09 -16.08
CA ASP A 9 4.60 -11.80 -15.42
C ASP A 9 4.53 -12.02 -13.90
N ALA A 10 5.43 -11.37 -13.16
CA ALA A 10 5.54 -11.51 -11.71
C ALA A 10 4.28 -11.04 -10.95
N GLU A 11 3.43 -10.22 -11.55
CA GLU A 11 2.16 -9.78 -10.95
C GLU A 11 0.94 -10.58 -11.45
N ASN A 12 1.09 -11.36 -12.53
CA ASN A 12 0.01 -12.10 -13.15
C ASN A 12 0.32 -13.59 -13.38
N PHE A 13 1.12 -14.19 -12.52
CA PHE A 13 1.42 -15.62 -12.56
C PHE A 13 0.30 -16.48 -11.95
N ASN A 14 0.32 -17.76 -12.29
CA ASN A 14 -0.44 -18.82 -11.63
C ASN A 14 0.52 -19.98 -11.32
N LEU A 15 0.65 -20.32 -10.05
CA LEU A 15 1.52 -21.42 -9.58
C LEU A 15 0.73 -22.70 -9.24
N ASP A 16 -0.53 -22.79 -9.70
CA ASP A 16 -1.45 -23.84 -9.28
C ASP A 16 -1.53 -23.95 -7.74
N LYS A 17 -1.83 -25.14 -7.22
CA LYS A 17 -1.90 -25.39 -5.76
C LYS A 17 -0.60 -25.98 -5.18
N ASN A 18 0.52 -25.86 -5.88
CA ASN A 18 1.80 -26.35 -5.41
C ASN A 18 2.24 -25.59 -4.15
N LYS A 19 2.83 -26.30 -3.20
CA LYS A 19 3.39 -25.74 -1.97
C LYS A 19 4.91 -25.72 -2.07
N PHE A 20 5.51 -24.62 -1.62
CA PHE A 20 6.95 -24.43 -1.68
C PHE A 20 7.55 -24.25 -0.29
N ASP A 21 8.72 -24.82 -0.04
CA ASP A 21 9.49 -24.59 1.18
C ASP A 21 10.20 -23.22 1.13
N TYR A 22 10.65 -22.83 -0.07
CA TYR A 22 11.29 -21.53 -0.32
C TYR A 22 10.69 -20.85 -1.53
N ILE A 23 10.44 -19.56 -1.41
CA ILE A 23 10.07 -18.65 -2.51
C ILE A 23 11.10 -17.53 -2.52
N ILE A 24 11.78 -17.33 -3.65
CA ILE A 24 12.86 -16.34 -3.78
C ILE A 24 12.44 -15.29 -4.81
N LEU A 25 12.38 -14.04 -4.37
CA LEU A 25 12.15 -12.87 -5.21
C LEU A 25 13.49 -12.14 -5.37
N SER A 26 14.28 -12.57 -6.36
CA SER A 26 15.63 -12.00 -6.59
C SER A 26 15.56 -10.89 -7.62
N ASP A 27 16.04 -9.69 -7.21
CA ASP A 27 16.21 -8.49 -8.04
C ASP A 27 14.92 -8.01 -8.76
N VAL A 28 13.75 -8.45 -8.28
CA VAL A 28 12.46 -8.12 -8.88
C VAL A 28 11.67 -7.10 -8.05
N VAL A 29 11.92 -7.01 -6.75
CA VAL A 29 11.09 -6.23 -5.81
C VAL A 29 10.99 -4.75 -6.18
N ASN A 30 12.08 -4.15 -6.64
CA ASN A 30 12.10 -2.75 -7.04
C ASN A 30 11.40 -2.50 -8.39
N GLU A 31 11.22 -3.54 -9.22
CA GLU A 31 10.60 -3.44 -10.54
C GLU A 31 9.10 -3.76 -10.52
N LEU A 32 8.60 -4.36 -9.44
CA LEU A 32 7.19 -4.67 -9.30
C LEU A 32 6.37 -3.40 -9.16
N TRP A 33 5.26 -3.32 -9.88
CA TRP A 33 4.30 -2.24 -9.73
C TRP A 33 3.56 -2.33 -8.38
N ASP A 34 3.13 -3.54 -8.00
CA ASP A 34 2.39 -3.82 -6.75
C ASP A 34 2.97 -5.05 -6.03
N LEU A 35 3.95 -4.83 -5.15
CA LEU A 35 4.54 -5.89 -4.32
C LEU A 35 3.50 -6.54 -3.39
N GLN A 36 2.51 -5.78 -2.89
CA GLN A 36 1.46 -6.30 -2.04
C GLN A 36 0.65 -7.38 -2.75
N LYS A 37 0.23 -7.11 -3.99
CA LYS A 37 -0.49 -8.06 -4.84
C LYS A 37 0.31 -9.34 -5.08
N VAL A 38 1.62 -9.25 -5.29
CA VAL A 38 2.49 -10.41 -5.45
C VAL A 38 2.53 -11.23 -4.17
N LEU A 39 2.71 -10.59 -3.00
CA LEU A 39 2.71 -11.27 -1.70
C LEU A 39 1.38 -11.97 -1.41
N GLU A 40 0.25 -11.36 -1.75
CA GLU A 40 -1.07 -11.96 -1.63
C GLU A 40 -1.24 -13.17 -2.57
N LYS A 41 -0.74 -13.09 -3.80
CA LYS A 41 -0.80 -14.17 -4.78
C LYS A 41 0.03 -15.40 -4.43
N ILE A 42 1.20 -15.23 -3.82
CA ILE A 42 2.03 -16.36 -3.39
C ILE A 42 1.54 -17.02 -2.11
N LYS A 43 0.66 -16.37 -1.35
CA LYS A 43 0.17 -16.87 -0.06
C LYS A 43 -0.49 -18.26 -0.14
N PRO A 44 -1.35 -18.55 -1.15
CA PRO A 44 -1.91 -19.90 -1.32
C PRO A 44 -0.85 -20.99 -1.56
N ASN A 45 0.37 -20.63 -1.97
CA ASN A 45 1.47 -21.55 -2.23
C ASN A 45 2.41 -21.72 -1.02
N CYS A 46 2.13 -21.05 0.07
CA CYS A 46 2.90 -21.12 1.30
C CYS A 46 2.35 -22.19 2.28
N THR A 47 3.23 -22.68 3.14
CA THR A 47 2.95 -23.45 4.35
C THR A 47 3.52 -22.69 5.56
N SER A 48 3.26 -23.09 6.78
CA SER A 48 3.88 -22.51 8.00
C SER A 48 5.41 -22.58 7.98
N ARG A 49 5.99 -23.52 7.23
CA ARG A 49 7.44 -23.72 7.07
C ARG A 49 8.05 -22.90 5.95
N THR A 50 7.25 -22.38 5.02
CA THR A 50 7.74 -21.61 3.88
C THR A 50 8.56 -20.41 4.33
N ARG A 51 9.68 -20.18 3.65
CA ARG A 51 10.47 -18.95 3.80
C ARG A 51 10.46 -18.19 2.50
N ILE A 52 10.09 -16.93 2.57
CA ILE A 52 10.15 -16.00 1.44
C ILE A 52 11.41 -15.17 1.62
N ILE A 53 12.28 -15.21 0.63
CA ILE A 53 13.56 -14.51 0.62
C ILE A 53 13.51 -13.50 -0.52
N PHE A 54 13.79 -12.25 -0.23
CA PHE A 54 13.87 -11.22 -1.26
C PHE A 54 14.94 -10.19 -0.96
N ASN A 55 15.44 -9.60 -2.03
CA ASN A 55 16.36 -8.50 -1.99
C ASN A 55 15.78 -7.28 -2.71
N TYR A 56 16.25 -6.11 -2.30
CA TYR A 56 15.84 -4.82 -2.86
C TYR A 56 16.93 -3.78 -2.63
N PHE A 57 16.97 -2.79 -3.51
CA PHE A 57 17.91 -1.68 -3.37
C PHE A 57 17.56 -0.78 -2.19
N SER A 58 18.56 -0.36 -1.45
CA SER A 58 18.42 0.62 -0.38
C SER A 58 17.97 1.96 -0.93
N HIS A 59 16.99 2.57 -0.30
CA HIS A 59 16.48 3.90 -0.66
C HIS A 59 17.58 4.98 -0.69
N LEU A 60 18.65 4.83 0.11
CA LEU A 60 19.79 5.74 0.12
C LEU A 60 20.54 5.79 -1.22
N TRP A 61 20.48 4.70 -1.98
CA TRP A 61 21.13 4.58 -3.28
C TRP A 61 20.30 5.11 -4.45
N LYS A 62 19.10 5.62 -4.19
CA LYS A 62 18.25 6.20 -5.24
C LYS A 62 18.98 7.24 -6.06
N GLN A 63 19.51 8.28 -5.41
CA GLN A 63 20.18 9.38 -6.09
C GLN A 63 21.47 8.94 -6.79
N PRO A 64 22.40 8.20 -6.14
CA PRO A 64 23.59 7.69 -6.81
C PRO A 64 23.31 6.82 -8.03
N LEU A 65 22.31 5.94 -7.95
CA LEU A 65 21.96 5.04 -9.06
C LEU A 65 21.30 5.79 -10.21
N GLN A 66 20.41 6.75 -9.93
CA GLN A 66 19.83 7.63 -10.95
C GLN A 66 20.89 8.47 -11.66
N ALA A 67 21.86 9.02 -10.91
CA ALA A 67 23.00 9.72 -11.51
C ALA A 67 23.83 8.76 -12.39
N GLY A 68 24.06 7.53 -11.94
CA GLY A 68 24.73 6.49 -12.73
C GLY A 68 24.00 6.17 -14.04
N SER A 69 22.67 6.11 -14.03
CA SER A 69 21.88 5.92 -15.26
C SER A 69 22.02 7.10 -16.22
N PHE A 70 22.03 8.32 -15.72
CA PHE A 70 22.24 9.52 -16.54
C PHE A 70 23.60 9.49 -17.26
N PHE A 71 24.64 8.95 -16.63
CA PHE A 71 25.96 8.77 -17.23
C PHE A 71 26.15 7.42 -17.96
N HIS A 72 25.08 6.65 -18.17
CA HIS A 72 25.10 5.33 -18.81
C HIS A 72 26.02 4.31 -18.10
N LEU A 73 26.21 4.47 -16.80
CA LEU A 73 27.03 3.57 -15.98
C LEU A 73 26.25 2.35 -15.47
N ASN A 74 24.94 2.37 -15.57
CA ASN A 74 24.06 1.24 -15.23
C ASN A 74 22.84 1.20 -16.18
N THR A 75 22.14 0.08 -16.19
CA THR A 75 20.97 -0.18 -17.06
C THR A 75 19.69 -0.34 -16.24
N LEU A 76 19.54 0.42 -15.15
CA LEU A 76 18.34 0.36 -14.33
C LEU A 76 17.14 0.93 -15.08
N SER A 77 15.97 0.33 -14.87
CA SER A 77 14.72 0.86 -15.41
C SER A 77 14.36 2.19 -14.75
N ASP A 78 13.73 3.09 -15.51
CA ASP A 78 13.35 4.43 -15.02
C ASP A 78 12.24 4.37 -13.94
N ASN A 79 11.51 3.28 -13.86
CA ASN A 79 10.33 3.10 -13.01
C ASN A 79 10.58 2.17 -11.81
N LEU A 80 11.65 2.39 -11.06
CA LEU A 80 11.93 1.60 -9.87
C LEU A 80 11.16 2.10 -8.65
N ASN A 81 10.57 1.18 -7.91
CA ASN A 81 10.06 1.43 -6.57
C ASN A 81 11.20 1.46 -5.54
N TRP A 82 11.19 2.47 -4.67
CA TRP A 82 12.22 2.67 -3.67
C TRP A 82 11.67 2.46 -2.27
N PHE A 83 11.86 1.26 -1.74
CA PHE A 83 11.37 0.87 -0.43
C PHE A 83 12.43 1.10 0.67
N THR A 84 11.97 1.51 1.84
CA THR A 84 12.74 1.34 3.07
C THR A 84 12.47 -0.04 3.67
N THR A 85 13.34 -0.50 4.57
CA THR A 85 13.12 -1.77 5.28
C THR A 85 11.80 -1.75 6.08
N ASN A 86 11.39 -0.58 6.60
CA ASN A 86 10.13 -0.45 7.31
C ASN A 86 8.92 -0.55 6.37
N ASP A 87 9.01 -0.04 5.13
CA ASP A 87 7.95 -0.19 4.13
C ASP A 87 7.70 -1.65 3.82
N ILE A 88 8.79 -2.40 3.56
CA ILE A 88 8.68 -3.84 3.29
C ILE A 88 8.12 -4.60 4.50
N LYS A 89 8.60 -4.31 5.71
CA LYS A 89 8.06 -4.94 6.94
C LYS A 89 6.57 -4.63 7.12
N ASN A 90 6.15 -3.41 6.81
CA ASN A 90 4.75 -3.02 6.87
C ASN A 90 3.92 -3.80 5.83
N LEU A 91 4.36 -3.84 4.56
CA LEU A 91 3.70 -4.63 3.52
C LEU A 91 3.58 -6.11 3.87
N LEU A 92 4.64 -6.71 4.44
CA LEU A 92 4.60 -8.08 4.94
C LEU A 92 3.53 -8.26 6.01
N ASN A 93 3.51 -7.37 7.01
CA ASN A 93 2.52 -7.43 8.08
C ASN A 93 1.09 -7.29 7.53
N LEU A 94 0.85 -6.37 6.60
CA LEU A 94 -0.45 -6.17 5.95
C LEU A 94 -0.92 -7.43 5.20
N THR A 95 -0.01 -8.13 4.54
CA THR A 95 -0.29 -9.33 3.73
C THR A 95 -0.25 -10.64 4.52
N GLY A 96 -0.01 -10.56 5.84
CA GLY A 96 0.00 -11.71 6.74
C GLY A 96 1.29 -12.52 6.71
N TYR A 97 2.39 -11.80 6.72
CA TYR A 97 3.73 -12.35 6.89
C TYR A 97 4.47 -11.62 8.01
N SER A 98 5.31 -12.32 8.73
CA SER A 98 6.27 -11.73 9.67
C SER A 98 7.69 -11.79 9.14
N SER A 99 8.46 -10.74 9.42
CA SER A 99 9.88 -10.73 9.08
C SER A 99 10.66 -11.58 10.10
N VAL A 100 11.41 -12.56 9.60
CA VAL A 100 12.27 -13.43 10.41
C VAL A 100 13.66 -12.81 10.61
N LYS A 101 14.24 -12.29 9.52
CA LYS A 101 15.57 -11.70 9.52
C LYS A 101 15.70 -10.65 8.43
N SER A 102 16.38 -9.55 8.73
CA SER A 102 16.80 -8.57 7.74
C SER A 102 18.29 -8.30 7.90
N PHE A 103 19.00 -8.13 6.79
CA PHE A 103 20.42 -7.79 6.76
C PHE A 103 20.72 -7.06 5.45
N SER A 104 21.84 -6.35 5.44
CA SER A 104 22.28 -5.55 4.29
C SER A 104 23.63 -6.03 3.80
N GLU A 105 23.85 -5.97 2.51
CA GLU A 105 25.07 -6.40 1.86
C GLU A 105 25.49 -5.38 0.79
N ILE A 106 26.76 -5.46 0.37
CA ILE A 106 27.31 -4.64 -0.71
C ILE A 106 27.39 -3.16 -0.34
N VAL A 107 28.40 -2.80 0.45
CA VAL A 107 28.74 -1.39 0.74
C VAL A 107 29.44 -0.75 -0.46
N LEU A 108 30.27 -1.50 -1.16
CA LEU A 108 30.99 -1.04 -2.34
C LEU A 108 30.57 -1.86 -3.58
N PRO A 109 29.75 -1.31 -4.48
CA PRO A 109 29.24 -2.02 -5.66
C PRO A 109 30.23 -2.03 -6.85
N ILE A 110 31.47 -1.59 -6.63
CA ILE A 110 32.55 -1.57 -7.65
C ILE A 110 33.45 -2.74 -7.36
N ASN A 111 33.82 -3.49 -8.40
CA ASN A 111 34.72 -4.61 -8.25
C ASN A 111 36.20 -4.14 -8.26
N ILE A 112 36.75 -3.84 -7.08
CA ILE A 112 38.17 -3.57 -6.85
C ILE A 112 38.75 -4.84 -6.20
N PRO A 113 39.70 -5.54 -6.85
CA PRO A 113 40.29 -6.77 -6.33
C PRO A 113 40.72 -6.63 -4.87
N PHE A 114 40.42 -7.61 -4.04
CA PHE A 114 40.66 -7.67 -2.60
C PHE A 114 39.88 -6.65 -1.76
N ILE A 115 39.81 -5.36 -2.16
CA ILE A 115 39.21 -4.28 -1.38
C ILE A 115 37.68 -4.48 -1.27
N SER A 116 36.98 -4.66 -2.41
CA SER A 116 35.54 -4.85 -2.42
C SER A 116 35.10 -6.08 -1.65
N SER A 117 35.86 -7.17 -1.76
CA SER A 117 35.58 -8.42 -1.05
C SER A 117 35.70 -8.23 0.46
N VAL A 118 36.71 -7.55 0.94
CA VAL A 118 36.93 -7.28 2.37
C VAL A 118 35.88 -6.32 2.90
N LEU A 119 35.60 -5.20 2.21
CA LEU A 119 34.64 -4.21 2.63
C LEU A 119 33.22 -4.81 2.65
N ASN A 120 32.83 -5.52 1.60
CA ASN A 120 31.47 -6.10 1.51
C ASN A 120 31.30 -7.26 2.49
N ARG A 121 32.34 -8.00 2.82
CA ARG A 121 32.26 -9.13 3.77
C ARG A 121 32.20 -8.70 5.23
N PHE A 122 32.92 -7.65 5.60
CA PHE A 122 33.08 -7.24 6.99
C PHE A 122 32.36 -5.92 7.31
N LEU A 123 32.51 -4.88 6.49
CA LEU A 123 31.98 -3.57 6.77
C LEU A 123 30.44 -3.54 6.63
N SER A 124 29.85 -4.29 5.71
CA SER A 124 28.41 -4.39 5.54
C SER A 124 27.65 -4.86 6.79
N LYS A 125 28.37 -5.47 7.74
CA LYS A 125 27.80 -6.01 8.99
C LYS A 125 27.94 -5.08 10.20
N ILE A 126 28.70 -4.00 10.07
CA ILE A 126 29.05 -3.10 11.18
C ILE A 126 28.33 -1.76 11.00
N PRO A 127 27.46 -1.34 11.94
CA PRO A 127 26.93 0.03 11.95
C PRO A 127 28.06 1.05 12.16
N PRO A 128 28.06 2.22 11.48
CA PRO A 128 27.02 2.74 10.56
C PRO A 128 27.16 2.28 9.10
N PHE A 129 28.22 1.55 8.75
CA PHE A 129 28.51 1.15 7.36
C PHE A 129 27.43 0.25 6.76
N SER A 130 26.81 -0.61 7.57
CA SER A 130 25.68 -1.43 7.12
C SER A 130 24.50 -0.59 6.60
N TRP A 131 24.31 0.62 7.10
CA TRP A 131 23.26 1.54 6.63
C TRP A 131 23.51 2.08 5.23
N LEU A 132 24.78 2.11 4.83
CA LEU A 132 25.23 2.57 3.51
C LEU A 132 25.19 1.45 2.45
N SER A 133 24.81 0.23 2.82
CA SER A 133 24.77 -0.90 1.89
C SER A 133 23.77 -0.65 0.77
N LEU A 134 24.12 -1.09 -0.45
CA LEU A 134 23.30 -0.99 -1.65
C LEU A 134 22.08 -1.91 -1.58
N THR A 135 22.27 -3.15 -1.15
CA THR A 135 21.25 -4.18 -1.21
C THR A 135 20.82 -4.60 0.19
N ASN A 136 19.51 -4.60 0.42
CA ASN A 136 18.89 -5.16 1.61
C ASN A 136 18.30 -6.53 1.30
N PHE A 137 18.49 -7.47 2.22
CA PHE A 137 17.88 -8.79 2.19
C PHE A 137 16.86 -8.92 3.33
N LEU A 138 15.75 -9.56 3.05
CA LEU A 138 14.74 -9.84 4.04
C LEU A 138 14.22 -11.28 3.88
N ILE A 139 14.10 -11.97 5.00
CA ILE A 139 13.51 -13.30 5.10
C ILE A 139 12.21 -13.16 5.86
N ALA A 140 11.12 -13.61 5.26
CA ALA A 140 9.80 -13.62 5.86
C ALA A 140 9.23 -15.03 5.96
N LYS A 141 8.24 -15.19 6.82
CA LYS A 141 7.40 -16.41 6.93
C LYS A 141 5.94 -16.00 6.96
N PRO A 142 5.01 -16.85 6.49
CA PRO A 142 3.59 -16.64 6.69
C PRO A 142 3.24 -16.60 8.17
N ASP A 143 2.33 -15.69 8.54
CA ASP A 143 1.71 -15.69 9.85
C ASP A 143 0.49 -16.61 9.87
N GLU A 144 0.17 -17.18 11.03
CA GLU A 144 -1.11 -17.83 11.25
C GLU A 144 -2.18 -16.74 11.41
N PHE A 145 -3.09 -16.65 10.45
CA PHE A 145 -4.20 -15.73 10.52
C PHE A 145 -5.22 -16.22 11.55
N HIS A 146 -5.37 -15.51 12.63
CA HIS A 146 -6.57 -15.59 13.45
C HIS A 146 -7.66 -14.72 12.79
N GLN A 147 -8.44 -15.34 11.90
CA GLN A 147 -9.70 -14.74 11.46
C GLN A 147 -10.65 -14.71 12.66
N ASN A 148 -10.89 -13.56 13.22
CA ASN A 148 -12.02 -13.41 14.12
C ASN A 148 -12.71 -12.06 13.92
N LEU A 149 -14.02 -12.20 13.68
CA LEU A 149 -15.09 -11.22 13.78
C LEU A 149 -15.40 -10.46 12.47
N ASP A 150 -16.36 -11.00 11.72
CA ASP A 150 -17.13 -10.20 10.77
C ASP A 150 -17.77 -9.03 11.49
N LYS A 151 -17.37 -7.81 11.15
CA LYS A 151 -17.87 -6.55 11.68
C LYS A 151 -18.71 -5.82 10.65
N THR A 152 -19.62 -4.98 11.11
CA THR A 152 -20.37 -4.06 10.22
C THR A 152 -19.48 -2.88 9.81
N VAL A 153 -19.69 -2.35 8.61
CA VAL A 153 -18.87 -1.30 8.02
C VAL A 153 -19.72 -0.12 7.60
N SER A 154 -19.27 1.09 7.91
CA SER A 154 -19.81 2.33 7.35
C SER A 154 -18.77 2.96 6.43
N VAL A 155 -19.11 3.14 5.15
CA VAL A 155 -18.29 3.84 4.16
C VAL A 155 -18.81 5.26 4.02
N VAL A 156 -18.02 6.24 4.47
CA VAL A 156 -18.34 7.65 4.38
C VAL A 156 -17.71 8.26 3.16
N ILE A 157 -18.50 8.93 2.34
CA ILE A 157 -18.12 9.52 1.06
C ILE A 157 -18.47 11.00 1.08
N ALA A 158 -17.45 11.86 1.19
CA ALA A 158 -17.61 13.28 1.00
C ALA A 158 -17.66 13.57 -0.52
N ALA A 159 -18.77 14.10 -1.02
CA ALA A 159 -18.99 14.36 -2.44
C ALA A 159 -19.24 15.84 -2.70
N ARG A 160 -18.45 16.46 -3.58
CA ARG A 160 -18.66 17.84 -4.05
C ARG A 160 -18.29 17.95 -5.51
N ASN A 161 -19.29 18.23 -6.36
CA ASN A 161 -19.15 18.30 -7.82
C ASN A 161 -18.63 16.99 -8.43
N GLU A 162 -19.20 15.86 -8.01
CA GLU A 162 -18.80 14.50 -8.41
C GLU A 162 -19.93 13.75 -9.12
N LYS A 163 -20.86 14.44 -9.72
CA LYS A 163 -22.05 13.86 -10.37
C LYS A 163 -21.72 12.70 -11.31
N GLY A 164 -20.62 12.82 -12.07
CA GLY A 164 -20.23 11.81 -13.06
C GLY A 164 -19.76 10.49 -12.45
N ASN A 165 -19.30 10.49 -11.21
CA ASN A 165 -18.66 9.34 -10.56
C ASN A 165 -19.62 8.51 -9.69
N ILE A 166 -20.77 9.03 -9.30
CA ILE A 166 -21.66 8.43 -8.28
C ILE A 166 -22.14 7.03 -8.65
N ASP A 167 -22.61 6.80 -9.87
CA ASP A 167 -23.12 5.49 -10.30
C ASP A 167 -22.00 4.43 -10.31
N GLU A 168 -20.84 4.78 -10.88
CA GLU A 168 -19.74 3.86 -10.98
C GLU A 168 -19.13 3.53 -9.60
N LEU A 169 -19.06 4.51 -8.72
CA LEU A 169 -18.60 4.35 -7.36
C LEU A 169 -19.51 3.36 -6.58
N LEU A 170 -20.83 3.56 -6.58
CA LEU A 170 -21.78 2.67 -5.91
C LEU A 170 -21.76 1.25 -6.46
N LYS A 171 -21.55 1.09 -7.76
CA LYS A 171 -21.45 -0.23 -8.41
C LYS A 171 -20.23 -1.01 -7.96
N ARG A 172 -19.12 -0.31 -7.64
CA ARG A 172 -17.80 -0.89 -7.35
C ARG A 172 -17.51 -1.08 -5.87
N ILE A 173 -18.26 -0.46 -4.96
CA ILE A 173 -18.09 -0.67 -3.53
C ILE A 173 -18.36 -2.15 -3.19
N PRO A 174 -17.41 -2.86 -2.54
CA PRO A 174 -17.63 -4.24 -2.13
C PRO A 174 -18.56 -4.33 -0.91
N VAL A 175 -19.32 -5.41 -0.82
CA VAL A 175 -20.00 -5.78 0.42
C VAL A 175 -18.98 -6.34 1.41
N LEU A 176 -18.87 -5.75 2.58
CA LEU A 176 -17.87 -6.07 3.61
C LEU A 176 -18.55 -6.57 4.88
N GLY A 177 -17.97 -7.59 5.49
CA GLY A 177 -18.36 -8.12 6.79
C GLY A 177 -19.82 -8.51 6.88
N LYS A 178 -20.43 -8.25 8.05
CA LYS A 178 -21.84 -8.55 8.32
C LYS A 178 -22.83 -7.60 7.62
N GLY A 179 -22.34 -6.52 7.05
CA GLY A 179 -23.12 -5.54 6.33
C GLY A 179 -22.34 -4.25 6.12
N THR A 180 -22.62 -3.61 4.99
CA THR A 180 -22.00 -2.35 4.60
C THR A 180 -23.10 -1.30 4.43
N GLU A 181 -23.01 -0.20 5.16
CA GLU A 181 -23.77 1.02 4.87
C GLU A 181 -22.90 2.03 4.13
N VAL A 182 -23.50 2.82 3.26
CA VAL A 182 -22.83 3.89 2.52
C VAL A 182 -23.47 5.22 2.88
N ILE A 183 -22.65 6.16 3.34
CA ILE A 183 -23.11 7.47 3.79
C ILE A 183 -22.48 8.55 2.91
N PHE A 184 -23.25 9.15 2.06
CA PHE A 184 -22.85 10.33 1.31
C PHE A 184 -23.04 11.59 2.15
N VAL A 185 -22.03 12.45 2.17
CA VAL A 185 -22.14 13.81 2.68
C VAL A 185 -21.86 14.76 1.53
N GLU A 186 -22.89 15.43 1.08
CA GLU A 186 -22.87 16.32 -0.08
C GLU A 186 -22.45 17.73 0.36
N GLY A 187 -21.40 18.26 -0.27
CA GLY A 187 -20.69 19.47 0.13
C GLY A 187 -20.98 20.70 -0.74
N HIS A 188 -22.26 21.12 -0.86
CA HIS A 188 -22.68 22.33 -1.58
C HIS A 188 -22.30 22.31 -3.07
N SER A 189 -22.59 21.22 -3.76
CA SER A 189 -22.35 21.06 -5.19
C SER A 189 -23.23 21.96 -6.04
N THR A 190 -22.74 22.34 -7.20
CA THR A 190 -23.44 23.17 -8.19
C THR A 190 -23.78 22.42 -9.48
N ASP A 191 -23.35 21.16 -9.61
CA ASP A 191 -23.46 20.33 -10.80
C ASP A 191 -24.64 19.32 -10.76
N GLY A 192 -25.41 19.28 -9.67
CA GLY A 192 -26.49 18.32 -9.45
C GLY A 192 -26.02 17.00 -8.85
N THR A 193 -24.92 16.98 -8.13
CA THR A 193 -24.40 15.79 -7.42
C THR A 193 -25.41 15.25 -6.41
N TYR A 194 -26.10 16.11 -5.65
CA TYR A 194 -27.08 15.68 -4.65
C TYR A 194 -28.24 14.89 -5.27
N GLU A 195 -28.84 15.44 -6.33
CA GLU A 195 -29.93 14.81 -7.07
C GLU A 195 -29.48 13.49 -7.68
N LYS A 196 -28.24 13.44 -8.19
CA LYS A 196 -27.64 12.22 -8.74
C LYS A 196 -27.45 11.15 -7.66
N ILE A 197 -27.03 11.51 -6.46
CA ILE A 197 -26.91 10.56 -5.34
C ILE A 197 -28.28 9.97 -5.00
N LEU A 198 -29.32 10.79 -4.89
CA LEU A 198 -30.70 10.31 -4.62
C LEU A 198 -31.17 9.32 -5.69
N GLU A 199 -31.00 9.65 -6.98
CA GLU A 199 -31.33 8.76 -8.08
C GLU A 199 -30.56 7.42 -7.98
N SER A 200 -29.26 7.49 -7.66
CA SER A 200 -28.38 6.33 -7.60
C SER A 200 -28.71 5.42 -6.41
N ILE A 201 -29.11 5.97 -5.26
CA ILE A 201 -29.58 5.18 -4.11
C ILE A 201 -30.84 4.37 -4.47
N GLU A 202 -31.76 4.94 -5.23
CA GLU A 202 -32.97 4.23 -5.69
C GLU A 202 -32.63 3.10 -6.68
N LYS A 203 -31.60 3.28 -7.48
CA LYS A 203 -31.16 2.32 -8.49
C LYS A 203 -30.34 1.16 -7.91
N PHE A 204 -29.43 1.45 -6.95
CA PHE A 204 -28.52 0.47 -6.35
C PHE A 204 -28.96 0.11 -4.93
N LYS A 205 -29.75 -0.95 -4.79
CA LYS A 205 -30.31 -1.39 -3.50
C LYS A 205 -29.43 -2.41 -2.76
N ASN A 206 -28.16 -2.51 -3.12
CA ASN A 206 -27.24 -3.50 -2.52
C ASN A 206 -26.74 -3.09 -1.13
N PHE A 207 -26.93 -1.82 -0.74
CA PHE A 207 -26.45 -1.25 0.51
C PHE A 207 -27.55 -0.46 1.22
N ASP A 208 -27.43 -0.29 2.55
CA ASP A 208 -28.13 0.78 3.27
C ASP A 208 -27.45 2.11 2.95
N CYS A 209 -27.94 2.79 1.89
CA CYS A 209 -27.38 4.06 1.44
C CYS A 209 -28.17 5.24 2.01
N LYS A 210 -27.42 6.25 2.49
CA LYS A 210 -27.98 7.50 2.99
C LYS A 210 -27.24 8.68 2.39
N VAL A 211 -27.93 9.80 2.20
CA VAL A 211 -27.32 11.06 1.81
C VAL A 211 -27.72 12.16 2.78
N PHE A 212 -26.74 12.96 3.16
CA PHE A 212 -26.91 14.14 4.00
C PHE A 212 -26.28 15.35 3.31
N LYS A 213 -26.90 16.51 3.48
CA LYS A 213 -26.26 17.78 3.10
C LYS A 213 -25.33 18.24 4.22
N GLN A 214 -24.13 18.64 3.87
CA GLN A 214 -23.17 19.21 4.80
C GLN A 214 -23.69 20.55 5.32
N GLU A 215 -23.56 20.81 6.63
CA GLU A 215 -23.90 22.10 7.22
C GLU A 215 -22.69 23.05 7.24
N GLY A 216 -21.52 22.49 7.45
CA GLY A 216 -20.23 23.23 7.47
C GLY A 216 -19.55 23.26 6.11
N GLU A 217 -18.24 23.46 6.11
CA GLU A 217 -17.42 23.55 4.91
C GLU A 217 -16.18 22.64 4.98
N GLY A 218 -15.79 22.12 3.81
CA GLY A 218 -14.57 21.35 3.63
C GLY A 218 -14.71 19.86 3.93
N LYS A 219 -13.80 19.06 3.35
CA LYS A 219 -13.81 17.60 3.41
C LYS A 219 -13.78 17.05 4.86
N GLY A 220 -12.96 17.65 5.73
CA GLY A 220 -12.82 17.18 7.11
C GLY A 220 -14.10 17.35 7.93
N ASP A 221 -14.89 18.39 7.68
CA ASP A 221 -16.21 18.58 8.29
C ASP A 221 -17.21 17.55 7.76
N ALA A 222 -17.28 17.35 6.45
CA ALA A 222 -18.11 16.32 5.84
C ALA A 222 -17.83 14.91 6.38
N VAL A 223 -16.57 14.54 6.53
CA VAL A 223 -16.17 13.24 7.06
C VAL A 223 -16.59 13.08 8.53
N ARG A 224 -16.35 14.09 9.38
CA ARG A 224 -16.80 14.05 10.79
C ARG A 224 -18.29 13.89 10.90
N PHE A 225 -19.04 14.68 10.13
CA PHE A 225 -20.49 14.58 10.10
C PHE A 225 -20.98 13.19 9.63
N GLY A 226 -20.34 12.63 8.59
CA GLY A 226 -20.60 11.27 8.13
C GLY A 226 -20.32 10.22 9.21
N PHE A 227 -19.24 10.34 9.95
CA PHE A 227 -18.91 9.44 11.06
C PHE A 227 -19.96 9.53 12.20
N GLU A 228 -20.47 10.71 12.52
CA GLU A 228 -21.55 10.88 13.51
C GLU A 228 -22.86 10.19 13.10
N LYS A 229 -23.11 10.07 11.79
CA LYS A 229 -24.30 9.38 11.24
C LYS A 229 -24.08 7.88 11.02
N SER A 230 -22.85 7.39 11.17
CA SER A 230 -22.46 6.01 10.95
C SER A 230 -22.94 5.09 12.08
N LYS A 231 -23.26 3.83 11.72
CA LYS A 231 -23.67 2.77 12.64
C LYS A 231 -22.71 1.57 12.63
N GLY A 232 -21.82 1.50 11.65
CA GLY A 232 -20.87 0.42 11.52
C GLY A 232 -19.82 0.42 12.63
N GLU A 233 -19.34 -0.76 12.98
CA GLU A 233 -18.24 -0.94 13.93
C GLU A 233 -16.89 -0.50 13.35
N ILE A 234 -16.76 -0.53 12.02
CA ILE A 234 -15.61 -0.03 11.28
C ILE A 234 -16.06 1.15 10.43
N LEU A 235 -15.35 2.26 10.57
CA LEU A 235 -15.57 3.48 9.79
C LEU A 235 -14.52 3.59 8.70
N MET A 236 -14.94 3.80 7.46
CA MET A 236 -14.06 3.96 6.30
C MET A 236 -14.36 5.27 5.58
N ILE A 237 -13.33 5.87 5.01
CA ILE A 237 -13.44 7.03 4.12
C ILE A 237 -13.12 6.57 2.71
N LEU A 238 -13.96 6.94 1.75
CA LEU A 238 -13.72 6.75 0.33
C LEU A 238 -13.93 8.08 -0.40
N ASP A 239 -12.96 8.47 -1.22
CA ASP A 239 -13.05 9.68 -2.03
C ASP A 239 -13.98 9.46 -3.24
N ALA A 240 -14.87 10.43 -3.49
CA ALA A 240 -15.84 10.33 -4.57
C ALA A 240 -15.22 10.42 -5.98
N ASP A 241 -13.99 10.93 -6.09
CA ASP A 241 -13.23 11.03 -7.34
C ASP A 241 -12.60 9.69 -7.80
N MET A 242 -12.74 8.64 -6.98
CA MET A 242 -12.16 7.32 -7.21
C MET A 242 -10.63 7.33 -7.44
N THR A 243 -9.92 8.30 -6.87
CA THR A 243 -8.43 8.28 -6.85
C THR A 243 -7.90 7.00 -6.20
N VAL A 244 -8.65 6.47 -5.23
CA VAL A 244 -8.48 5.11 -4.70
C VAL A 244 -9.64 4.25 -5.18
N GLU A 245 -9.34 3.09 -5.73
CA GLU A 245 -10.36 2.19 -6.25
C GLU A 245 -11.26 1.67 -5.13
N PRO A 246 -12.60 1.67 -5.30
CA PRO A 246 -13.53 1.22 -4.26
C PRO A 246 -13.28 -0.22 -3.78
N GLU A 247 -12.77 -1.08 -4.64
CA GLU A 247 -12.44 -2.48 -4.34
C GLU A 247 -11.34 -2.61 -3.28
N GLU A 248 -10.45 -1.61 -3.18
CA GLU A 248 -9.37 -1.59 -2.18
C GLU A 248 -9.91 -1.54 -0.74
N LEU A 249 -11.15 -1.09 -0.51
CA LEU A 249 -11.79 -1.12 0.81
C LEU A 249 -11.74 -2.51 1.46
N LYS A 250 -11.74 -3.57 0.65
CA LYS A 250 -11.61 -4.94 1.14
C LYS A 250 -10.29 -5.17 1.85
N ARG A 251 -9.18 -4.64 1.32
CA ARG A 251 -7.85 -4.75 1.94
C ARG A 251 -7.80 -4.03 3.29
N PHE A 252 -8.37 -2.84 3.37
CA PHE A 252 -8.46 -2.09 4.63
C PHE A 252 -9.30 -2.84 5.67
N TYR A 253 -10.42 -3.41 5.27
CA TYR A 253 -11.27 -4.23 6.12
C TYR A 253 -10.51 -5.43 6.69
N GLU A 254 -9.82 -6.20 5.84
CA GLU A 254 -9.07 -7.40 6.23
C GLU A 254 -7.95 -7.10 7.24
N ILE A 255 -7.32 -5.93 7.16
CA ILE A 255 -6.30 -5.48 8.12
C ILE A 255 -6.91 -5.28 9.51
N ILE A 256 -8.04 -4.56 9.58
CA ILE A 256 -8.72 -4.24 10.84
C ILE A 256 -9.25 -5.51 11.50
N ILE A 257 -9.97 -6.37 10.77
CA ILE A 257 -10.51 -7.62 11.34
C ILE A 257 -9.42 -8.62 11.71
N GLY A 258 -8.28 -8.56 11.01
CA GLY A 258 -7.08 -9.35 11.32
C GLY A 258 -6.33 -8.88 12.57
N GLY A 259 -6.81 -7.83 13.25
CA GLY A 259 -6.18 -7.28 14.47
C GLY A 259 -4.80 -6.66 14.23
N LYS A 260 -4.49 -6.27 12.99
CA LYS A 260 -3.17 -5.72 12.62
C LYS A 260 -3.02 -4.23 12.91
N GLY A 261 -4.12 -3.56 13.21
CA GLY A 261 -4.16 -2.15 13.56
C GLY A 261 -5.58 -1.69 13.84
N GLU A 262 -5.74 -0.62 14.60
CA GLU A 262 -7.02 0.04 14.87
C GLU A 262 -7.27 1.20 13.90
N PHE A 263 -6.20 1.68 13.25
CA PHE A 263 -6.23 2.74 12.24
C PHE A 263 -5.36 2.33 11.05
N VAL A 264 -5.93 2.40 9.84
CA VAL A 264 -5.24 2.06 8.58
C VAL A 264 -5.33 3.25 7.64
N ASN A 265 -4.18 3.73 7.20
CA ASN A 265 -4.07 4.83 6.24
C ASN A 265 -3.37 4.34 4.96
N GLY A 266 -4.01 4.54 3.82
CA GLY A 266 -3.40 4.28 2.51
C GLY A 266 -2.28 5.27 2.21
N VAL A 267 -1.17 4.80 1.67
CA VAL A 267 -0.01 5.63 1.35
C VAL A 267 0.27 5.56 -0.14
N ARG A 268 0.20 6.70 -0.82
CA ARG A 268 0.48 6.84 -2.25
C ARG A 268 1.97 6.99 -2.56
N LEU A 269 2.78 7.36 -1.57
CA LEU A 269 4.19 7.77 -1.74
C LEU A 269 5.16 6.62 -1.97
N VAL A 270 4.71 5.37 -1.94
CA VAL A 270 5.56 4.17 -2.08
C VAL A 270 5.65 3.71 -3.53
N TYR A 271 4.65 4.02 -4.34
CA TYR A 271 4.57 3.60 -5.74
C TYR A 271 5.01 4.69 -6.71
N PRO A 272 5.46 4.34 -7.94
CA PRO A 272 5.82 5.32 -8.96
C PRO A 272 4.60 6.21 -9.29
N TYR A 273 4.82 7.51 -9.32
CA TYR A 273 3.77 8.44 -9.72
C TYR A 273 3.48 8.32 -11.22
N GLN A 274 2.22 8.26 -11.57
CA GLN A 274 1.80 8.75 -12.88
C GLN A 274 1.97 10.28 -12.88
N ASP A 275 2.57 10.83 -13.92
CA ASP A 275 3.07 12.23 -14.03
C ASP A 275 2.09 13.37 -13.62
N GLN A 276 0.85 13.06 -13.29
CA GLN A 276 -0.19 14.04 -12.95
C GLN A 276 -0.69 13.99 -11.49
N ALA A 277 -0.21 13.08 -10.67
CA ALA A 277 -0.87 12.78 -9.40
C ALA A 277 -0.61 13.79 -8.27
N MET A 278 0.45 14.59 -8.29
CA MET A 278 0.69 15.55 -7.22
C MET A 278 1.55 16.75 -7.64
N ARG A 279 1.07 17.98 -7.38
CA ARG A 279 1.87 19.19 -7.56
C ARG A 279 2.98 19.25 -6.51
N LEU A 280 4.15 19.79 -6.86
CA LEU A 280 5.33 19.89 -5.97
C LEU A 280 4.99 20.52 -4.60
N ALA A 281 4.14 21.54 -4.57
CA ALA A 281 3.70 22.18 -3.34
C ALA A 281 2.92 21.21 -2.41
N ASN A 282 2.07 20.35 -2.99
CA ASN A 282 1.33 19.35 -2.22
C ASN A 282 2.27 18.25 -1.68
N LEU A 283 3.30 17.89 -2.44
CA LEU A 283 4.32 16.94 -1.98
C LEU A 283 5.08 17.48 -0.75
N VAL A 284 5.52 18.74 -0.82
CA VAL A 284 6.21 19.40 0.31
C VAL A 284 5.29 19.54 1.52
N GLY A 285 4.05 19.97 1.31
CA GLY A 285 3.04 20.10 2.35
C GLY A 285 2.74 18.75 3.02
N ASN A 286 2.49 17.71 2.22
CA ASN A 286 2.25 16.36 2.73
C ASN A 286 3.43 15.85 3.57
N LYS A 287 4.67 16.06 3.10
CA LYS A 287 5.86 15.66 3.85
C LYS A 287 5.99 16.39 5.17
N PHE A 288 5.70 17.70 5.20
CA PHE A 288 5.70 18.49 6.43
C PHE A 288 4.66 17.97 7.44
N PHE A 289 3.41 17.80 7.02
CA PHE A 289 2.36 17.29 7.88
C PHE A 289 2.63 15.84 8.33
N ALA A 290 3.15 14.98 7.45
CA ALA A 290 3.54 13.62 7.82
C ALA A 290 4.57 13.60 8.96
N ILE A 291 5.58 14.47 8.91
CA ILE A 291 6.58 14.61 9.97
C ILE A 291 5.93 15.14 11.26
N ALA A 292 5.09 16.19 11.18
CA ALA A 292 4.41 16.78 12.33
C ALA A 292 3.50 15.76 13.04
N PHE A 293 2.70 15.00 12.27
CA PHE A 293 1.83 13.98 12.84
C PHE A 293 2.62 12.77 13.38
N THR A 294 3.71 12.37 12.73
CA THR A 294 4.62 11.34 13.25
C THR A 294 5.15 11.73 14.63
N TRP A 295 5.57 13.00 14.79
CA TRP A 295 6.03 13.51 16.07
C TRP A 295 4.91 13.57 17.11
N LEU A 296 3.73 14.08 16.74
CA LEU A 296 2.60 14.26 17.64
C LEU A 296 2.01 12.94 18.13
N LEU A 297 1.88 11.96 17.25
CA LEU A 297 1.23 10.67 17.51
C LEU A 297 2.21 9.58 17.97
N GLY A 298 3.53 9.83 17.86
CA GLY A 298 4.55 8.82 18.15
C GLY A 298 4.53 7.59 17.21
N GLN A 299 3.85 7.69 16.06
CA GLN A 299 3.70 6.63 15.07
C GLN A 299 4.06 7.15 13.68
N PRO A 300 4.70 6.34 12.82
CA PRO A 300 5.11 6.78 11.49
C PRO A 300 3.90 7.03 10.58
N ILE A 301 3.61 8.29 10.30
CA ILE A 301 2.62 8.74 9.31
C ILE A 301 3.38 9.15 8.04
N LYS A 302 3.03 8.59 6.89
CA LYS A 302 3.76 8.81 5.63
C LYS A 302 3.00 9.67 4.62
N ASP A 303 1.69 9.62 4.66
CA ASP A 303 0.79 10.36 3.77
C ASP A 303 -0.35 10.96 4.58
N THR A 304 -0.67 12.22 4.30
CA THR A 304 -1.69 13.00 5.03
C THR A 304 -2.70 13.68 4.10
N LEU A 305 -2.60 13.45 2.79
CA LEU A 305 -3.48 14.05 1.78
C LEU A 305 -4.44 13.03 1.17
#